data_55cc02fa0e2ec0000696fcd01d371595
#
_entry.id   55cc02fa0e2ec0000696fcd01d371595
#
_cell.length_a   1.000
_cell.length_b   1.000
_cell.length_c   1.000
_cell.angle_alpha   90.00
_cell.angle_beta   90.00
_cell.angle_gamma   90.00
#
_symmetry.space_group_name_H-M   'P 1'
#
loop_
_entity.id
_entity.type
_entity.pdbx_description
1 polymer ?
#
loop_
_entity_poly.entity_id
_entity_poly.type
_entity_poly.pdbx_seq_one_letter_code
_entity_poly.pdbx_strand_id
1 'polypeptide(L)'
;SYHNYLDISLADEQNRQNFKLTSLKGRIRFMNTMMVGEKFFLENNANAQSYFVRQYNRKFPLATPPYVDPNTAQFKYEAERKYKVPANDTLSFEEPGFYHFQLNENTKEGFTIYVFNKEFPFINHRTQMAEPLRYLTSQREFNIMMNQGTPDSIKYQVDKFWLKSAGSASKGKNLVREYYNRIQDANIFFTSYLEGWKTDRGIVYAVLGPPSKVTKDFNTETWVYGNEA
;
A
#
# COMPACT_ATOMS: atom_id res chain seq x y z
N SER A 1 11.66 16.56 -27.44
CA SER A 1 12.27 15.96 -26.24
C SER A 1 12.09 16.92 -25.08
N TYR A 2 11.34 16.51 -24.08
CA TYR A 2 11.18 17.27 -22.85
C TYR A 2 12.32 16.86 -21.90
N HIS A 3 13.13 17.83 -21.51
CA HIS A 3 14.12 17.63 -20.47
C HIS A 3 13.51 18.15 -19.16
N ASN A 4 13.26 17.24 -18.22
CA ASN A 4 12.93 17.62 -16.85
C ASN A 4 14.24 17.75 -16.07
N TYR A 5 14.52 18.96 -15.63
CA TYR A 5 15.65 19.22 -14.71
C TYR A 5 15.11 19.15 -13.28
N LEU A 6 15.71 18.33 -12.45
CA LEU A 6 15.50 18.32 -11.01
C LEU A 6 16.69 19.01 -10.37
N ASP A 7 16.51 20.25 -9.94
CA ASP A 7 17.53 20.94 -9.14
C ASP A 7 17.51 20.38 -7.71
N ILE A 8 18.55 19.62 -7.37
CA ILE A 8 18.76 19.11 -6.02
C ILE A 8 19.79 20.02 -5.35
N SER A 9 19.34 20.90 -4.47
CA SER A 9 20.25 21.65 -3.59
C SER A 9 20.73 20.77 -2.45
N LEU A 10 22.02 20.48 -2.41
CA LEU A 10 22.67 19.72 -1.33
C LEU A 10 23.13 20.62 -0.17
N ALA A 11 22.81 21.91 -0.22
CA ALA A 11 23.36 22.91 0.69
C ALA A 11 22.68 22.96 2.07
N ASP A 12 21.52 22.36 2.24
CA ASP A 12 20.76 22.39 3.48
C ASP A 12 20.95 21.09 4.26
N GLU A 13 21.55 21.18 5.45
CA GLU A 13 21.73 20.03 6.34
C GLU A 13 20.38 19.41 6.78
N GLN A 14 19.30 20.18 6.75
CA GLN A 14 17.95 19.71 7.08
C GLN A 14 17.36 18.76 6.04
N ASN A 15 17.90 18.75 4.82
CA ASN A 15 17.45 17.86 3.74
C ASN A 15 18.28 16.57 3.62
N ARG A 16 19.22 16.31 4.55
CA ARG A 16 20.01 15.09 4.54
C ARG A 16 19.18 13.91 5.05
N GLN A 17 19.01 12.93 4.21
CA GLN A 17 18.45 11.65 4.65
C GLN A 17 19.49 10.92 5.50
N ASN A 18 19.17 10.70 6.78
CA ASN A 18 20.05 10.01 7.74
C ASN A 18 20.19 8.51 7.48
N PHE A 19 19.35 7.95 6.64
CA PHE A 19 19.27 6.52 6.34
C PHE A 19 19.47 6.27 4.86
N LYS A 20 20.15 5.18 4.54
CA LYS A 20 20.35 4.70 3.18
C LYS A 20 19.98 3.23 3.10
N LEU A 21 19.02 2.92 2.25
CA LEU A 21 18.54 1.56 2.03
C LEU A 21 19.28 0.94 0.85
N THR A 22 19.87 -0.25 1.06
CA THR A 22 20.60 -0.95 0.00
C THR A 22 20.18 -2.43 -0.08
N SER A 23 20.26 -2.98 -1.29
CA SER A 23 20.13 -4.41 -1.52
C SER A 23 21.38 -5.16 -1.10
N LEU A 24 21.33 -6.49 -0.99
CA LEU A 24 22.50 -7.35 -0.72
C LEU A 24 23.64 -7.17 -1.73
N LYS A 25 23.35 -6.65 -2.93
CA LYS A 25 24.36 -6.35 -3.96
C LYS A 25 24.88 -4.92 -3.88
N GLY A 26 24.62 -4.19 -2.79
CA GLY A 26 25.06 -2.81 -2.57
C GLY A 26 24.34 -1.76 -3.44
N ARG A 27 23.25 -2.11 -4.15
CA ARG A 27 22.49 -1.15 -4.96
C ARG A 27 21.56 -0.35 -4.06
N ILE A 28 21.60 0.97 -4.20
CA ILE A 28 20.69 1.88 -3.48
C ILE A 28 19.25 1.60 -3.93
N ARG A 29 18.35 1.57 -2.96
CA ARG A 29 16.89 1.47 -3.18
C ARG A 29 16.26 2.80 -2.81
N PHE A 30 15.58 3.41 -3.77
CA PHE A 30 14.86 4.67 -3.57
C PHE A 30 13.45 4.45 -3.02
N MET A 31 12.89 3.26 -3.21
CA MET A 31 11.60 2.88 -2.64
C MET A 31 11.82 2.14 -1.32
N ASN A 32 11.11 2.56 -0.30
CA ASN A 32 11.13 1.95 1.03
C ASN A 32 10.09 0.83 1.20
N THR A 33 9.76 0.14 0.12
CA THR A 33 8.86 -1.02 0.09
C THR A 33 9.64 -2.31 -0.08
N MET A 34 9.27 -3.33 0.68
CA MET A 34 9.87 -4.67 0.69
C MET A 34 8.79 -5.74 0.64
N MET A 35 9.20 -6.95 0.26
CA MET A 35 8.37 -8.15 0.42
C MET A 35 8.78 -8.89 1.68
N VAL A 36 7.85 -9.65 2.27
CA VAL A 36 8.13 -10.59 3.35
C VAL A 36 9.30 -11.51 2.94
N GLY A 37 10.29 -11.66 3.84
CA GLY A 37 11.49 -12.44 3.62
C GLY A 37 12.57 -11.79 2.75
N GLU A 38 12.31 -10.62 2.18
CA GLU A 38 13.31 -9.89 1.39
C GLU A 38 14.42 -9.33 2.29
N LYS A 39 15.67 -9.57 1.90
CA LYS A 39 16.86 -9.16 2.66
C LYS A 39 17.42 -7.84 2.15
N PHE A 40 17.83 -6.98 3.08
CA PHE A 40 18.38 -5.66 2.79
C PHE A 40 19.36 -5.20 3.88
N PHE A 41 20.07 -4.11 3.60
CA PHE A 41 20.84 -3.35 4.57
C PHE A 41 20.26 -1.97 4.75
N LEU A 42 20.26 -1.48 5.99
CA LEU A 42 19.93 -0.11 6.33
C LEU A 42 21.17 0.53 6.96
N GLU A 43 21.78 1.45 6.24
CA GLU A 43 22.94 2.22 6.70
C GLU A 43 22.47 3.54 7.31
N ASN A 44 23.21 4.11 8.23
CA ASN A 44 22.94 5.43 8.82
C ASN A 44 24.19 6.30 8.84
N ASN A 45 24.01 7.62 8.72
CA ASN A 45 25.10 8.60 8.70
C ASN A 45 25.61 8.96 10.11
N ALA A 46 24.92 8.53 11.16
CA ALA A 46 25.27 8.83 12.55
C ALA A 46 26.19 7.78 13.19
N ASN A 47 26.64 6.76 12.43
CA ASN A 47 27.43 5.64 12.92
C ASN A 47 26.82 4.92 14.13
N ALA A 48 25.49 4.90 14.22
CA ALA A 48 24.79 4.20 15.28
C ALA A 48 25.00 2.69 15.16
N GLN A 49 25.22 2.02 16.29
CA GLN A 49 25.46 0.58 16.35
C GLN A 49 24.18 -0.24 16.31
N SER A 50 23.03 0.37 16.60
CA SER A 50 21.73 -0.29 16.60
C SER A 50 20.62 0.70 16.27
N TYR A 51 19.50 0.15 15.79
CA TYR A 51 18.24 0.88 15.58
C TYR A 51 17.21 0.46 16.61
N PHE A 52 16.41 1.42 17.05
CA PHE A 52 15.14 1.15 17.70
C PHE A 52 14.09 0.94 16.60
N VAL A 53 13.40 -0.19 16.64
CA VAL A 53 12.38 -0.53 15.65
C VAL A 53 11.01 -0.55 16.31
N ARG A 54 10.06 0.17 15.70
CA ARG A 54 8.65 0.12 16.04
C ARG A 54 7.91 -0.57 14.91
N GLN A 55 7.30 -1.70 15.22
CA GLN A 55 6.51 -2.47 14.26
C GLN A 55 5.04 -2.14 14.44
N TYR A 56 4.37 -1.89 13.31
CA TYR A 56 2.94 -1.62 13.22
C TYR A 56 2.30 -2.59 12.23
N ASN A 57 1.14 -3.11 12.56
CA ASN A 57 0.37 -3.90 11.60
C ASN A 57 -0.22 -3.01 10.49
N ARG A 58 -0.74 -3.63 9.42
CA ARG A 58 -1.31 -2.90 8.28
C ARG A 58 -2.82 -2.68 8.37
N LYS A 59 -3.42 -2.91 9.53
CA LYS A 59 -4.86 -2.71 9.75
C LYS A 59 -5.15 -1.24 10.01
N PHE A 60 -5.00 -0.40 9.00
CA PHE A 60 -5.44 0.98 9.08
C PHE A 60 -6.96 1.03 8.92
N PRO A 61 -7.65 1.87 9.72
CA PRO A 61 -9.03 2.19 9.42
C PRO A 61 -9.08 2.90 8.07
N LEU A 62 -10.23 2.77 7.43
CA LEU A 62 -10.47 3.51 6.20
C LEU A 62 -10.44 5.00 6.48
N ALA A 63 -10.01 5.75 5.46
CA ALA A 63 -10.20 7.19 5.45
C ALA A 63 -11.69 7.50 5.69
N THR A 64 -11.95 8.42 6.60
CA THR A 64 -13.31 8.93 6.82
C THR A 64 -13.78 9.65 5.57
N PRO A 65 -15.07 9.53 5.21
CA PRO A 65 -15.63 10.31 4.12
C PRO A 65 -15.37 11.81 4.27
N PRO A 66 -15.21 12.57 3.16
CA PRO A 66 -14.84 13.99 3.22
C PRO A 66 -15.80 14.91 3.99
N TYR A 67 -17.04 14.46 4.21
CA TYR A 67 -18.07 15.18 4.96
C TYR A 67 -18.06 14.90 6.48
N VAL A 68 -17.16 14.04 6.95
CA VAL A 68 -16.99 13.76 8.38
C VAL A 68 -15.90 14.69 8.91
N ASP A 69 -16.18 15.38 10.02
CA ASP A 69 -15.20 16.27 10.66
C ASP A 69 -13.91 15.48 10.97
N PRO A 70 -12.76 15.88 10.39
CA PRO A 70 -11.48 15.20 10.63
C PRO A 70 -11.04 15.22 12.10
N ASN A 71 -11.58 16.11 12.91
CA ASN A 71 -11.28 16.18 14.36
C ASN A 71 -11.97 15.08 15.18
N THR A 72 -12.98 14.40 14.65
CA THR A 72 -13.68 13.30 15.34
C THR A 72 -12.91 11.98 15.33
N ALA A 73 -11.93 11.83 14.47
CA ALA A 73 -11.13 10.63 14.32
C ALA A 73 -9.67 10.86 14.75
N GLN A 74 -9.42 11.10 16.02
CA GLN A 74 -8.05 11.05 16.54
C GLN A 74 -7.58 9.59 16.56
N PHE A 75 -6.91 9.21 15.51
CA PHE A 75 -6.34 7.90 15.36
C PHE A 75 -4.97 7.85 16.04
N LYS A 76 -4.90 7.25 17.24
CA LYS A 76 -3.63 6.95 17.91
C LYS A 76 -3.14 5.59 17.46
N TYR A 77 -2.04 5.58 16.75
CA TYR A 77 -1.40 4.35 16.31
C TYR A 77 -0.28 3.99 17.30
N GLU A 78 -0.46 2.88 18.00
CA GLU A 78 0.56 2.33 18.88
C GLU A 78 1.30 1.20 18.20
N ALA A 79 2.62 1.14 18.41
CA ALA A 79 3.42 0.04 17.90
C ALA A 79 3.05 -1.26 18.61
N GLU A 80 2.82 -2.32 17.85
CA GLU A 80 2.55 -3.64 18.40
C GLU A 80 3.77 -4.23 19.09
N ARG A 81 4.95 -3.97 18.51
CA ARG A 81 6.25 -4.42 19.05
C ARG A 81 7.26 -3.28 18.97
N LYS A 82 8.12 -3.23 19.99
CA LYS A 82 9.28 -2.33 20.06
C LYS A 82 10.49 -3.16 20.41
N TYR A 83 11.54 -3.07 19.62
CA TYR A 83 12.77 -3.84 19.83
C TYR A 83 13.98 -3.15 19.20
N LYS A 84 15.18 -3.67 19.46
CA LYS A 84 16.41 -3.18 18.85
C LYS A 84 16.94 -4.19 17.86
N VAL A 85 17.54 -3.67 16.76
CA VAL A 85 18.28 -4.48 15.79
C VAL A 85 19.67 -3.87 15.57
N PRO A 86 20.70 -4.68 15.32
CA PRO A 86 22.04 -4.17 14.95
C PRO A 86 21.97 -3.36 13.66
N ALA A 87 22.71 -2.25 13.59
CA ALA A 87 22.70 -1.36 12.43
C ALA A 87 23.48 -1.91 11.22
N ASN A 88 24.46 -2.79 11.46
CA ASN A 88 25.33 -3.32 10.41
C ASN A 88 24.99 -4.76 10.00
N ASP A 89 23.78 -5.20 10.30
CA ASP A 89 23.31 -6.56 10.01
C ASP A 89 22.38 -6.60 8.81
N THR A 90 22.28 -7.78 8.22
CA THR A 90 21.27 -8.05 7.17
C THR A 90 19.90 -8.15 7.82
N LEU A 91 19.01 -7.26 7.41
CA LEU A 91 17.64 -7.19 7.91
C LEU A 91 16.68 -7.95 6.98
N SER A 92 15.67 -8.56 7.57
CA SER A 92 14.56 -9.23 6.88
C SER A 92 13.37 -9.31 7.83
N PHE A 93 12.15 -9.23 7.31
CA PHE A 93 10.92 -9.31 8.08
C PHE A 93 9.99 -10.37 7.53
N GLU A 94 9.47 -11.21 8.42
CA GLU A 94 8.58 -12.31 8.06
C GLU A 94 7.08 -11.95 8.14
N GLU A 95 6.76 -10.79 8.73
CA GLU A 95 5.39 -10.30 8.85
C GLU A 95 5.18 -9.04 8.03
N PRO A 96 4.06 -8.90 7.30
CA PRO A 96 3.73 -7.64 6.61
C PRO A 96 3.38 -6.56 7.62
N GLY A 97 3.78 -5.32 7.32
CA GLY A 97 3.54 -4.19 8.22
C GLY A 97 4.44 -3.01 7.94
N PHE A 98 4.45 -2.07 8.88
CA PHE A 98 5.35 -0.92 8.86
C PHE A 98 6.40 -1.10 9.93
N TYR A 99 7.63 -0.90 9.56
CA TYR A 99 8.80 -1.00 10.44
C TYR A 99 9.49 0.35 10.46
N HIS A 100 9.33 1.08 11.56
CA HIS A 100 9.89 2.41 11.73
C HIS A 100 11.19 2.33 12.52
N PHE A 101 12.30 2.67 11.87
CA PHE A 101 13.65 2.66 12.40
C PHE A 101 14.01 4.03 12.95
N GLN A 102 14.48 4.09 14.17
CA GLN A 102 14.88 5.31 14.87
C GLN A 102 16.30 5.16 15.42
N LEU A 103 17.06 6.25 15.40
CA LEU A 103 18.38 6.33 16.06
C LEU A 103 18.23 6.58 17.57
N ASN A 104 17.16 7.28 17.95
CA ASN A 104 16.82 7.58 19.32
C ASN A 104 15.34 7.25 19.56
N GLU A 105 15.06 6.43 20.58
CA GLU A 105 13.70 5.99 20.92
C GLU A 105 12.76 7.14 21.27
N ASN A 106 13.28 8.25 21.79
CA ASN A 106 12.50 9.39 22.27
C ASN A 106 12.12 10.39 21.15
N THR A 107 12.63 10.20 19.93
CA THR A 107 12.30 11.05 18.79
C THR A 107 11.21 10.39 17.93
N LYS A 108 10.50 11.20 17.15
CA LYS A 108 9.58 10.69 16.10
C LYS A 108 10.30 10.52 14.76
N GLU A 109 11.49 11.07 14.63
CA GLU A 109 12.28 11.00 13.41
C GLU A 109 12.78 9.58 13.18
N GLY A 110 12.80 9.18 11.92
CA GLY A 110 13.26 7.86 11.55
C GLY A 110 12.99 7.52 10.09
N PHE A 111 13.21 6.28 9.76
CA PHE A 111 12.99 5.73 8.42
C PHE A 111 11.96 4.59 8.49
N THR A 112 10.92 4.67 7.70
CA THR A 112 9.87 3.64 7.69
C THR A 112 9.99 2.76 6.46
N ILE A 113 10.06 1.45 6.68
CA ILE A 113 9.98 0.42 5.64
C ILE A 113 8.58 -0.18 5.66
N TYR A 114 8.01 -0.34 4.47
CA TYR A 114 6.70 -0.97 4.26
C TYR A 114 6.92 -2.37 3.74
N VAL A 115 6.53 -3.38 4.51
CA VAL A 115 6.66 -4.79 4.14
C VAL A 115 5.31 -5.32 3.67
N PHE A 116 5.27 -5.80 2.44
CA PHE A 116 4.09 -6.40 1.82
C PHE A 116 4.17 -7.92 1.84
N ASN A 117 3.03 -8.58 1.65
CA ASN A 117 2.98 -10.02 1.47
C ASN A 117 3.83 -10.46 0.27
N LYS A 118 4.34 -11.68 0.31
CA LYS A 118 5.24 -12.24 -0.71
C LYS A 118 4.64 -12.24 -2.11
N GLU A 119 3.33 -12.41 -2.21
CA GLU A 119 2.59 -12.45 -3.47
C GLU A 119 2.28 -11.06 -4.05
N PHE A 120 2.51 -9.99 -3.28
CA PHE A 120 2.27 -8.63 -3.76
C PHE A 120 3.10 -8.35 -5.04
N PRO A 121 2.54 -7.72 -6.07
CA PRO A 121 1.25 -7.00 -6.14
C PRO A 121 0.04 -7.88 -6.50
N PHE A 122 0.21 -9.18 -6.63
CA PHE A 122 -0.84 -10.10 -7.07
C PHE A 122 -1.81 -10.45 -5.94
N ILE A 123 -3.05 -10.74 -6.32
CA ILE A 123 -4.08 -11.22 -5.41
C ILE A 123 -4.24 -12.72 -5.63
N ASN A 124 -3.71 -13.52 -4.71
CA ASN A 124 -3.70 -14.98 -4.83
C ASN A 124 -4.53 -15.68 -3.74
N HIS A 125 -4.90 -14.96 -2.67
CA HIS A 125 -5.66 -15.54 -1.56
C HIS A 125 -7.13 -15.11 -1.59
N ARG A 126 -8.01 -16.03 -1.21
CA ARG A 126 -9.47 -15.85 -1.21
C ARG A 126 -9.92 -14.65 -0.36
N THR A 127 -9.28 -14.45 0.80
CA THR A 127 -9.55 -13.31 1.67
C THR A 127 -9.14 -11.99 1.03
N GLN A 128 -8.04 -11.96 0.31
CA GLN A 128 -7.60 -10.78 -0.44
C GLN A 128 -8.55 -10.41 -1.58
N MET A 129 -9.30 -11.38 -2.12
CA MET A 129 -10.33 -11.10 -3.13
C MET A 129 -11.57 -10.41 -2.54
N ALA A 130 -11.88 -10.64 -1.27
CA ALA A 130 -13.05 -10.03 -0.65
C ALA A 130 -12.86 -8.55 -0.30
N GLU A 131 -11.68 -8.17 0.18
CA GLU A 131 -11.41 -6.80 0.62
C GLU A 131 -11.68 -5.72 -0.45
N PRO A 132 -11.23 -5.85 -1.72
CA PRO A 132 -11.48 -4.83 -2.72
C PRO A 132 -12.96 -4.68 -3.11
N LEU A 133 -13.79 -5.71 -2.88
CA LEU A 133 -15.23 -5.64 -3.21
C LEU A 133 -15.99 -4.60 -2.37
N ARG A 134 -15.37 -4.06 -1.33
CA ARG A 134 -15.95 -2.95 -0.56
C ARG A 134 -16.37 -1.74 -1.40
N TYR A 135 -15.71 -1.51 -2.54
CA TYR A 135 -16.02 -0.41 -3.45
C TYR A 135 -17.18 -0.72 -4.41
N LEU A 136 -17.59 -1.98 -4.50
CA LEU A 136 -18.67 -2.46 -5.34
C LEU A 136 -19.89 -2.94 -4.55
N THR A 137 -19.79 -2.97 -3.22
CA THR A 137 -20.84 -3.49 -2.33
C THR A 137 -21.33 -2.40 -1.38
N SER A 138 -22.57 -2.56 -0.91
CA SER A 138 -23.03 -1.80 0.25
C SER A 138 -22.26 -2.22 1.51
N GLN A 139 -22.21 -1.34 2.51
CA GLN A 139 -21.56 -1.64 3.81
C GLN A 139 -22.14 -2.92 4.44
N ARG A 140 -23.44 -3.15 4.30
CA ARG A 140 -24.11 -4.36 4.83
C ARG A 140 -23.63 -5.62 4.12
N GLU A 141 -23.58 -5.62 2.79
CA GLU A 141 -23.11 -6.75 1.99
C GLU A 141 -21.64 -7.04 2.29
N PHE A 142 -20.82 -6.01 2.38
CA PHE A 142 -19.41 -6.15 2.73
C PHE A 142 -19.23 -6.78 4.12
N ASN A 143 -19.95 -6.29 5.12
CA ASN A 143 -19.87 -6.83 6.48
C ASN A 143 -20.31 -8.31 6.52
N ILE A 144 -21.37 -8.68 5.80
CA ILE A 144 -21.79 -10.09 5.69
C ILE A 144 -20.68 -10.94 5.07
N MET A 145 -20.01 -10.42 4.03
CA MET A 145 -18.91 -11.12 3.35
C MET A 145 -17.71 -11.31 4.26
N MET A 146 -17.28 -10.27 4.98
CA MET A 146 -16.08 -10.29 5.80
C MET A 146 -16.23 -11.00 7.14
N ASN A 147 -17.44 -11.04 7.70
CA ASN A 147 -17.73 -11.69 8.99
C ASN A 147 -17.97 -13.21 8.87
N GLN A 148 -17.49 -13.83 7.80
CA GLN A 148 -17.53 -15.28 7.65
C GLN A 148 -16.40 -15.94 8.48
N GLY A 149 -16.72 -17.05 9.14
CA GLY A 149 -15.77 -17.73 10.04
C GLY A 149 -14.64 -18.49 9.33
N THR A 150 -14.74 -18.74 8.01
CA THR A 150 -13.73 -19.50 7.26
C THR A 150 -13.42 -18.88 5.91
N PRO A 151 -12.20 -19.11 5.37
CA PRO A 151 -11.83 -18.65 4.03
C PRO A 151 -12.76 -19.18 2.92
N ASP A 152 -13.27 -20.40 3.06
CA ASP A 152 -14.19 -21.00 2.08
C ASP A 152 -15.57 -20.30 2.10
N SER A 153 -16.05 -19.92 3.28
CA SER A 153 -17.28 -19.15 3.41
C SER A 153 -17.13 -17.75 2.82
N ILE A 154 -15.98 -17.11 2.99
CA ILE A 154 -15.66 -15.83 2.34
C ILE A 154 -15.69 -16.00 0.82
N LYS A 155 -15.00 -17.03 0.30
CA LYS A 155 -15.00 -17.33 -1.13
C LYS A 155 -16.42 -17.53 -1.67
N TYR A 156 -17.25 -18.28 -0.97
CA TYR A 156 -18.65 -18.48 -1.37
C TYR A 156 -19.41 -17.15 -1.51
N GLN A 157 -19.22 -16.20 -0.59
CA GLN A 157 -19.86 -14.89 -0.67
C GLN A 157 -19.32 -14.05 -1.85
N VAL A 158 -18.02 -14.14 -2.13
CA VAL A 158 -17.41 -13.50 -3.30
C VAL A 158 -17.99 -14.08 -4.59
N ASP A 159 -18.05 -15.40 -4.72
CA ASP A 159 -18.60 -16.07 -5.90
C ASP A 159 -20.10 -15.71 -6.09
N LYS A 160 -20.88 -15.70 -5.00
CA LYS A 160 -22.29 -15.31 -4.99
C LYS A 160 -22.48 -13.86 -5.45
N PHE A 161 -21.65 -12.94 -4.99
CA PHE A 161 -21.67 -11.54 -5.43
C PHE A 161 -21.47 -11.42 -6.93
N TRP A 162 -20.41 -12.03 -7.46
CA TRP A 162 -20.10 -11.97 -8.89
C TRP A 162 -21.16 -12.65 -9.77
N LEU A 163 -21.68 -13.79 -9.34
CA LEU A 163 -22.76 -14.48 -10.08
C LEU A 163 -24.03 -13.64 -10.14
N LYS A 164 -24.41 -13.01 -9.02
CA LYS A 164 -25.57 -12.09 -8.94
C LYS A 164 -25.36 -10.89 -9.87
N SER A 165 -24.17 -10.28 -9.86
CA SER A 165 -23.85 -9.07 -10.63
C SER A 165 -23.80 -9.34 -12.14
N ALA A 166 -23.36 -10.52 -12.55
CA ALA A 166 -23.19 -10.87 -13.96
C ALA A 166 -24.43 -11.50 -14.61
N GLY A 167 -25.31 -12.07 -13.83
CA GLY A 167 -26.48 -12.82 -14.31
C GLY A 167 -26.16 -14.16 -14.98
N SER A 168 -24.91 -14.46 -15.29
CA SER A 168 -24.47 -15.76 -15.81
C SER A 168 -23.02 -16.06 -15.43
N ALA A 169 -22.66 -17.35 -15.35
CA ALA A 169 -21.33 -17.79 -14.95
C ALA A 169 -20.23 -17.34 -15.92
N SER A 170 -20.49 -17.33 -17.23
CA SER A 170 -19.51 -16.92 -18.25
C SER A 170 -19.21 -15.41 -18.17
N LYS A 171 -20.23 -14.58 -18.05
CA LYS A 171 -20.08 -13.14 -17.83
C LYS A 171 -19.39 -12.86 -16.49
N GLY A 172 -19.75 -13.60 -15.43
CA GLY A 172 -19.13 -13.49 -14.11
C GLY A 172 -17.62 -13.72 -14.17
N LYS A 173 -17.18 -14.76 -14.86
CA LYS A 173 -15.74 -15.05 -15.02
C LYS A 173 -14.97 -13.89 -15.68
N ASN A 174 -15.55 -13.23 -16.68
CA ASN A 174 -14.93 -12.09 -17.35
C ASN A 174 -14.86 -10.86 -16.43
N LEU A 175 -15.95 -10.54 -15.72
CA LEU A 175 -15.98 -9.43 -14.77
C LEU A 175 -15.00 -9.63 -13.62
N VAL A 176 -14.91 -10.83 -13.06
CA VAL A 176 -13.93 -11.20 -12.03
C VAL A 176 -12.52 -10.92 -12.53
N ARG A 177 -12.17 -11.47 -13.70
CA ARG A 177 -10.83 -11.31 -14.28
C ARG A 177 -10.50 -9.83 -14.50
N GLU A 178 -11.42 -9.08 -15.10
CA GLU A 178 -11.23 -7.67 -15.39
C GLU A 178 -11.03 -6.86 -14.10
N TYR A 179 -11.89 -7.04 -13.12
CA TYR A 179 -11.81 -6.31 -11.86
C TYR A 179 -10.51 -6.58 -11.10
N TYR A 180 -10.14 -7.85 -10.93
CA TYR A 180 -8.91 -8.17 -10.18
C TYR A 180 -7.64 -7.85 -10.95
N ASN A 181 -7.65 -7.84 -12.28
CA ASN A 181 -6.55 -7.27 -13.05
C ASN A 181 -6.39 -5.78 -12.75
N ARG A 182 -7.49 -5.01 -12.71
CA ARG A 182 -7.44 -3.59 -12.33
C ARG A 182 -6.92 -3.37 -10.90
N ILE A 183 -7.28 -4.25 -9.96
CA ILE A 183 -6.73 -4.20 -8.59
C ILE A 183 -5.22 -4.44 -8.58
N GLN A 184 -4.74 -5.42 -9.36
CA GLN A 184 -3.31 -5.71 -9.48
C GLN A 184 -2.56 -4.56 -10.17
N ASP A 185 -3.12 -4.01 -11.23
CA ASP A 185 -2.56 -2.82 -11.90
C ASP A 185 -2.51 -1.62 -10.95
N ALA A 186 -3.57 -1.40 -10.17
CA ALA A 186 -3.58 -0.36 -9.15
C ALA A 186 -2.46 -0.58 -8.12
N ASN A 187 -2.18 -1.83 -7.72
CA ASN A 187 -1.06 -2.15 -6.86
C ASN A 187 0.29 -1.84 -7.50
N ILE A 188 0.44 -2.07 -8.79
CA ILE A 188 1.69 -1.78 -9.51
C ILE A 188 1.91 -0.26 -9.63
N PHE A 189 0.85 0.49 -9.99
CA PHE A 189 1.01 1.90 -10.37
C PHE A 189 0.87 2.88 -9.22
N PHE A 190 0.08 2.56 -8.18
CA PHE A 190 -0.34 3.53 -7.17
C PHE A 190 0.05 3.16 -5.74
N THR A 191 0.82 2.10 -5.54
CA THR A 191 1.30 1.73 -4.20
C THR A 191 2.21 2.80 -3.64
N SER A 192 1.93 3.17 -2.39
CA SER A 192 2.73 4.07 -1.58
C SER A 192 2.98 3.40 -0.21
N TYR A 193 2.49 4.00 0.87
CA TYR A 193 2.41 3.36 2.18
C TYR A 193 1.19 2.42 2.33
N LEU A 194 0.25 2.47 1.39
CA LEU A 194 -0.87 1.54 1.25
C LEU A 194 -0.71 0.73 -0.04
N GLU A 195 -1.35 -0.42 -0.11
CA GLU A 195 -1.54 -1.11 -1.38
C GLU A 195 -2.25 -0.17 -2.36
N GLY A 196 -1.82 -0.20 -3.61
CA GLY A 196 -2.27 0.75 -4.61
C GLY A 196 -3.78 0.87 -4.74
N TRP A 197 -4.50 -0.25 -4.67
CA TRP A 197 -5.96 -0.28 -4.73
C TRP A 197 -6.66 0.42 -3.55
N LYS A 198 -5.94 0.69 -2.45
CA LYS A 198 -6.45 1.44 -1.27
C LYS A 198 -6.21 2.94 -1.36
N THR A 199 -5.46 3.41 -2.35
CA THR A 199 -5.20 4.83 -2.58
C THR A 199 -6.33 5.46 -3.39
N ASP A 200 -6.48 6.78 -3.32
CA ASP A 200 -7.53 7.52 -4.07
C ASP A 200 -7.46 7.21 -5.57
N ARG A 201 -6.27 7.24 -6.17
CA ARG A 201 -6.07 6.88 -7.57
C ARG A 201 -6.41 5.42 -7.86
N GLY A 202 -5.98 4.54 -6.98
CA GLY A 202 -6.23 3.10 -7.11
C GLY A 202 -7.70 2.74 -6.99
N ILE A 203 -8.46 3.42 -6.14
CA ILE A 203 -9.91 3.25 -6.02
C ILE A 203 -10.60 3.62 -7.33
N VAL A 204 -10.29 4.80 -7.88
CA VAL A 204 -10.84 5.26 -9.14
C VAL A 204 -10.50 4.30 -10.28
N TYR A 205 -9.23 3.88 -10.37
CA TYR A 205 -8.77 2.93 -11.38
C TYR A 205 -9.46 1.55 -11.26
N ALA A 206 -9.59 1.04 -10.04
CA ALA A 206 -10.24 -0.26 -9.81
C ALA A 206 -11.71 -0.26 -10.26
N VAL A 207 -12.44 0.82 -9.97
CA VAL A 207 -13.87 0.94 -10.26
C VAL A 207 -14.12 1.29 -11.73
N LEU A 208 -13.46 2.33 -12.23
CA LEU A 208 -13.71 2.86 -13.58
C LEU A 208 -12.80 2.25 -14.66
N GLY A 209 -11.69 1.63 -14.27
CA GLY A 209 -10.65 1.14 -15.19
C GLY A 209 -9.64 2.22 -15.58
N PRO A 210 -8.81 1.95 -16.61
CA PRO A 210 -7.84 2.93 -17.10
C PRO A 210 -8.55 4.13 -17.73
N PRO A 211 -8.12 5.37 -17.42
CA PRO A 211 -8.63 6.56 -18.09
C PRO A 211 -8.20 6.60 -19.56
N SER A 212 -8.99 7.22 -20.41
CA SER A 212 -8.65 7.46 -21.83
C SER A 212 -7.55 8.51 -21.99
N LYS A 213 -7.47 9.48 -21.04
CA LYS A 213 -6.48 10.54 -21.03
C LYS A 213 -6.14 10.93 -19.59
N VAL A 214 -4.87 11.17 -19.33
CA VAL A 214 -4.37 11.73 -18.06
C VAL A 214 -3.65 13.04 -18.36
N THR A 215 -4.07 14.10 -17.70
CA THR A 215 -3.37 15.39 -17.72
C THR A 215 -2.86 15.67 -16.31
N LYS A 216 -1.59 16.02 -16.20
CA LYS A 216 -0.94 16.24 -14.92
C LYS A 216 -0.19 17.56 -14.94
N ASP A 217 -0.39 18.38 -13.94
CA ASP A 217 0.40 19.56 -13.63
C ASP A 217 1.06 19.40 -12.23
N PHE A 218 1.65 20.49 -11.72
CA PHE A 218 2.33 20.46 -10.44
C PHE A 218 1.42 20.11 -9.25
N ASN A 219 0.15 20.54 -9.28
CA ASN A 219 -0.78 20.44 -8.17
C ASN A 219 -1.93 19.46 -8.42
N THR A 220 -2.24 19.19 -9.70
CA THR A 220 -3.45 18.44 -10.08
C THR A 220 -3.16 17.30 -11.06
N GLU A 221 -3.98 16.28 -10.98
CA GLU A 221 -4.01 15.19 -11.94
C GLU A 221 -5.47 14.95 -12.35
N THR A 222 -5.76 15.16 -13.64
CA THR A 222 -7.11 15.04 -14.20
C THR A 222 -7.20 13.79 -15.06
N TRP A 223 -8.16 12.95 -14.77
CA TRP A 223 -8.44 11.70 -15.49
C TRP A 223 -9.73 11.83 -16.28
N VAL A 224 -9.66 11.58 -17.59
CA VAL A 224 -10.80 11.62 -18.50
C VAL A 224 -11.22 10.20 -18.83
N TYR A 225 -12.52 9.92 -18.72
CA TYR A 225 -13.13 8.64 -19.07
C TYR A 225 -14.15 8.86 -20.20
N GLY A 226 -14.14 7.98 -21.19
CA GLY A 226 -14.98 8.10 -22.37
C GLY A 226 -14.29 8.85 -23.52
N ASN A 227 -15.02 9.04 -24.60
CA ASN A 227 -14.54 9.82 -25.74
C ASN A 227 -14.78 11.31 -25.43
N GLU A 228 -13.77 12.14 -25.67
CA GLU A 228 -13.99 13.60 -25.74
C GLU A 228 -15.00 13.84 -26.88
N ALA A 229 -16.13 14.48 -26.55
CA ALA A 229 -17.10 14.90 -27.55
C ALA A 229 -16.56 16.09 -28.37
#